data_575606e5d45f5ab13dc38daa4195636f
#
_entry.id   575606e5d45f5ab13dc38daa4195636f
#
_cell.length_a   1.000
_cell.length_b   1.000
_cell.length_c   1.000
_cell.angle_alpha   90.00
_cell.angle_beta   90.00
_cell.angle_gamma   90.00
#
_symmetry.space_group_name_H-M   'P 1'
#
loop_
_entity.id
_entity.type
_entity.pdbx_description
1 polymer ?
#
loop_
_entity_poly.entity_id
_entity_poly.type
_entity_poly.pdbx_seq_one_letter_code
_entity_poly.pdbx_strand_id
1 'polypeptide(L)'
;TQYSILMKKVFLSLILLVSVGLVVAQEVEKLPIDPEVRYGKLENGLTYYIRHNEQPKQRCEFHIAQAVGAILEEDNQNGLAHFLEHMAFNGTQHFPGKGIINYFESIGVNFGGNINAYTSIDETVYRLSDVPTYREGIIDSALLVMHDWSCGLLLLEDEIDAERGVILEEWRTRRTAQRRMWRELNAKMYPGTQYAKRDVIGDTAVILNFEYQALRDYYTKWYGPDNQAIIVVGDILLLYFLELYG
;
A
#
# COMPACT_ATOMS: atom_id res chain seq x y z
N THR A 1 -59.69 29.51 -5.34
CA THR A 1 -58.41 29.69 -6.05
C THR A 1 -57.19 29.36 -5.17
N GLN A 2 -57.22 29.70 -3.88
CA GLN A 2 -56.09 29.46 -2.95
C GLN A 2 -55.92 27.99 -2.56
N TYR A 3 -57.02 27.24 -2.39
CA TYR A 3 -57.03 25.78 -2.15
C TYR A 3 -56.49 24.98 -3.33
N SER A 4 -56.77 25.40 -4.55
CA SER A 4 -56.24 24.73 -5.76
C SER A 4 -54.72 24.84 -5.89
N ILE A 5 -54.13 25.96 -5.51
CA ILE A 5 -52.67 26.19 -5.54
C ILE A 5 -52.00 25.36 -4.42
N LEU A 6 -52.59 25.29 -3.23
CA LEU A 6 -52.07 24.49 -2.15
C LEU A 6 -52.09 23.00 -2.46
N MET A 7 -53.18 22.48 -3.00
CA MET A 7 -53.30 21.10 -3.46
C MET A 7 -52.28 20.75 -4.54
N LYS A 8 -52.03 21.64 -5.52
CA LYS A 8 -51.01 21.42 -6.55
C LYS A 8 -49.58 21.36 -5.96
N LYS A 9 -49.29 22.23 -4.98
CA LYS A 9 -47.97 22.21 -4.30
C LYS A 9 -47.78 20.93 -3.48
N VAL A 10 -48.80 20.48 -2.76
CA VAL A 10 -48.76 19.22 -2.00
C VAL A 10 -48.58 18.02 -2.92
N PHE A 11 -49.31 18.00 -4.05
CA PHE A 11 -49.21 16.92 -5.04
C PHE A 11 -47.83 16.88 -5.72
N LEU A 12 -47.26 18.06 -6.06
CA LEU A 12 -45.92 18.17 -6.63
C LEU A 12 -44.86 17.74 -5.64
N SER A 13 -45.00 18.09 -4.35
CA SER A 13 -44.09 17.66 -3.29
C SER A 13 -44.16 16.15 -3.06
N LEU A 14 -45.37 15.57 -3.14
CA LEU A 14 -45.56 14.12 -3.01
C LEU A 14 -44.92 13.35 -4.19
N ILE A 15 -45.05 13.86 -5.43
CA ILE A 15 -44.39 13.29 -6.62
C ILE A 15 -42.87 13.40 -6.48
N LEU A 16 -42.33 14.51 -5.99
CA LEU A 16 -40.92 14.68 -5.77
C LEU A 16 -40.36 13.72 -4.69
N LEU A 17 -41.11 13.51 -3.60
CA LEU A 17 -40.80 12.55 -2.55
C LEU A 17 -40.81 11.09 -3.05
N VAL A 18 -41.79 10.74 -3.90
CA VAL A 18 -41.89 9.40 -4.48
C VAL A 18 -40.78 9.18 -5.53
N SER A 19 -40.42 10.19 -6.31
CA SER A 19 -39.31 10.07 -7.27
C SER A 19 -37.93 9.97 -6.60
N VAL A 20 -37.73 10.59 -5.43
CA VAL A 20 -36.50 10.44 -4.63
C VAL A 20 -36.45 9.05 -3.96
N GLY A 21 -37.62 8.48 -3.58
CA GLY A 21 -37.69 7.12 -3.02
C GLY A 21 -37.50 5.99 -4.04
N LEU A 22 -37.56 6.29 -5.34
CA LEU A 22 -37.37 5.31 -6.43
C LEU A 22 -35.96 5.29 -7.00
N VAL A 23 -35.02 6.09 -6.46
CA VAL A 23 -33.60 5.83 -6.65
C VAL A 23 -33.25 4.62 -5.74
N VAL A 24 -33.75 3.45 -6.11
CA VAL A 24 -33.17 2.18 -5.68
C VAL A 24 -31.73 2.26 -6.13
N ALA A 25 -30.81 2.35 -5.18
CA ALA A 25 -29.40 2.16 -5.48
C ALA A 25 -29.32 0.81 -6.19
N GLN A 26 -29.10 0.85 -7.50
CA GLN A 26 -28.92 -0.35 -8.27
C GLN A 26 -27.70 -1.01 -7.63
N GLU A 27 -27.88 -2.16 -6.96
CA GLU A 27 -26.74 -2.92 -6.48
C GLU A 27 -25.85 -3.14 -7.70
N VAL A 28 -24.70 -2.47 -7.69
CA VAL A 28 -23.70 -2.68 -8.75
C VAL A 28 -23.26 -4.12 -8.57
N GLU A 29 -23.63 -4.96 -9.54
CA GLU A 29 -23.24 -6.36 -9.57
C GLU A 29 -21.71 -6.42 -9.45
N LYS A 30 -21.22 -7.03 -8.38
CA LYS A 30 -19.78 -7.17 -8.18
C LYS A 30 -19.24 -8.03 -9.31
N LEU A 31 -18.22 -7.54 -9.99
CA LEU A 31 -17.51 -8.34 -10.99
C LEU A 31 -17.01 -9.63 -10.32
N PRO A 32 -17.23 -10.80 -10.96
CA PRO A 32 -16.71 -12.05 -10.43
C PRO A 32 -15.18 -12.02 -10.40
N ILE A 33 -14.61 -12.57 -9.34
CA ILE A 33 -13.16 -12.81 -9.27
C ILE A 33 -12.82 -13.87 -10.32
N ASP A 34 -11.69 -13.73 -11.02
CA ASP A 34 -11.17 -14.75 -11.95
C ASP A 34 -11.12 -16.10 -11.22
N PRO A 35 -11.81 -17.15 -11.74
CA PRO A 35 -11.88 -18.46 -11.07
C PRO A 35 -10.53 -19.16 -10.94
N GLU A 36 -9.50 -18.73 -11.68
CA GLU A 36 -8.14 -19.23 -11.55
C GLU A 36 -7.35 -18.55 -10.40
N VAL A 37 -7.89 -17.47 -9.82
CA VAL A 37 -7.30 -16.84 -8.64
C VAL A 37 -7.73 -17.59 -7.38
N ARG A 38 -6.78 -18.12 -6.66
CA ARG A 38 -7.00 -18.56 -5.28
C ARG A 38 -6.97 -17.35 -4.36
N TYR A 39 -8.08 -17.10 -3.75
CA TYR A 39 -8.29 -16.02 -2.81
C TYR A 39 -8.68 -16.60 -1.45
N GLY A 40 -8.11 -16.04 -0.39
CA GLY A 40 -8.48 -16.41 0.97
C GLY A 40 -7.95 -15.42 2.00
N LYS A 41 -8.28 -15.72 3.25
CA LYS A 41 -7.84 -14.97 4.42
C LYS A 41 -7.33 -15.95 5.45
N LEU A 42 -6.13 -15.70 5.98
CA LEU A 42 -5.54 -16.50 7.05
C LEU A 42 -6.20 -16.18 8.40
N GLU A 43 -6.00 -17.04 9.40
CA GLU A 43 -6.57 -16.85 10.75
C GLU A 43 -6.14 -15.53 11.41
N ASN A 44 -4.90 -15.07 11.12
CA ASN A 44 -4.38 -13.79 11.62
C ASN A 44 -4.94 -12.55 10.89
N GLY A 45 -5.78 -12.74 9.87
CA GLY A 45 -6.37 -11.66 9.12
C GLY A 45 -5.67 -11.30 7.80
N LEU A 46 -4.50 -11.86 7.49
CA LEU A 46 -3.79 -11.61 6.23
C LEU A 46 -4.59 -12.16 5.04
N THR A 47 -4.80 -11.30 4.05
CA THR A 47 -5.46 -11.69 2.80
C THR A 47 -4.42 -12.20 1.80
N TYR A 48 -4.77 -13.18 0.97
CA TYR A 48 -3.88 -13.65 -0.10
C TYR A 48 -4.62 -13.83 -1.42
N TYR A 49 -3.88 -13.57 -2.52
CA TYR A 49 -4.27 -13.80 -3.89
C TYR A 49 -3.16 -14.54 -4.60
N ILE A 50 -3.43 -15.73 -5.12
CA ILE A 50 -2.43 -16.55 -5.80
C ILE A 50 -2.99 -16.95 -7.17
N ARG A 51 -2.23 -16.69 -8.23
CA ARG A 51 -2.60 -17.07 -9.58
C ARG A 51 -1.43 -17.72 -10.31
N HIS A 52 -1.64 -18.93 -10.80
CA HIS A 52 -0.70 -19.56 -11.72
C HIS A 52 -0.73 -18.87 -13.09
N ASN A 53 0.45 -18.54 -13.62
CA ASN A 53 0.62 -17.94 -14.94
C ASN A 53 1.99 -18.35 -15.54
N GLU A 54 1.97 -19.12 -16.62
CA GLU A 54 3.18 -19.62 -17.29
C GLU A 54 3.86 -18.57 -18.20
N GLN A 55 3.43 -17.33 -18.20
CA GLN A 55 4.01 -16.28 -19.04
C GLN A 55 4.46 -15.08 -18.18
N PRO A 56 5.79 -14.81 -18.14
CA PRO A 56 6.90 -15.60 -18.70
C PRO A 56 7.17 -16.89 -17.91
N LYS A 57 7.67 -17.92 -18.58
CA LYS A 57 8.01 -19.20 -17.92
C LYS A 57 9.07 -19.03 -16.86
N GLN A 58 8.92 -19.79 -15.77
CA GLN A 58 9.89 -19.83 -14.65
C GLN A 58 10.12 -18.46 -14.01
N ARG A 59 9.09 -17.63 -13.97
CA ARG A 59 9.11 -16.30 -13.35
C ARG A 59 7.88 -16.10 -12.48
N CYS A 60 8.05 -15.33 -11.41
CA CYS A 60 6.98 -15.00 -10.49
C CYS A 60 7.08 -13.57 -9.99
N GLU A 61 5.92 -12.96 -9.78
CA GLU A 61 5.71 -11.68 -9.14
C GLU A 61 5.24 -11.91 -7.71
N PHE A 62 5.86 -11.24 -6.74
CA PHE A 62 5.46 -11.23 -5.35
C PHE A 62 5.22 -9.79 -4.93
N HIS A 63 4.03 -9.53 -4.42
CA HIS A 63 3.67 -8.21 -3.89
C HIS A 63 3.10 -8.36 -2.49
N ILE A 64 3.42 -7.42 -1.61
CA ILE A 64 2.65 -7.19 -0.39
C ILE A 64 2.09 -5.78 -0.42
N ALA A 65 0.77 -5.68 -0.41
CA ALA A 65 0.03 -4.43 -0.39
C ALA A 65 -0.45 -4.15 1.04
N GLN A 66 -0.16 -2.94 1.51
CA GLN A 66 -0.60 -2.42 2.80
C GLN A 66 -1.70 -1.40 2.55
N ALA A 67 -2.86 -1.53 3.19
CA ALA A 67 -3.87 -0.47 3.24
C ALA A 67 -3.44 0.66 4.20
N VAL A 68 -2.18 1.12 4.04
CA VAL A 68 -1.49 2.05 4.92
C VAL A 68 -0.74 3.07 4.07
N GLY A 69 -1.04 4.35 4.24
CA GLY A 69 -0.42 5.44 3.50
C GLY A 69 -0.46 6.74 4.30
N ALA A 70 -0.07 7.84 3.66
CA ALA A 70 0.07 9.14 4.31
C ALA A 70 -1.22 9.66 4.97
N ILE A 71 -2.39 9.18 4.57
CA ILE A 71 -3.69 9.58 5.16
C ILE A 71 -3.82 9.18 6.62
N LEU A 72 -3.12 8.14 7.07
CA LEU A 72 -3.16 7.60 8.42
C LEU A 72 -2.19 8.30 9.38
N GLU A 73 -1.35 9.18 8.87
CA GLU A 73 -0.37 9.92 9.65
C GLU A 73 -1.04 10.97 10.56
N GLU A 74 -0.49 11.15 11.74
CA GLU A 74 -0.75 12.31 12.59
C GLU A 74 0.10 13.50 12.13
N ASP A 75 -0.14 14.71 12.63
CA ASP A 75 0.56 15.91 12.16
C ASP A 75 2.08 15.84 12.42
N ASN A 76 2.50 15.22 13.54
CA ASN A 76 3.90 14.95 13.87
C ASN A 76 4.49 13.72 13.15
N GLN A 77 3.71 13.05 12.30
CA GLN A 77 4.10 11.88 11.53
C GLN A 77 4.12 12.14 10.02
N ASN A 78 3.91 13.38 9.58
CA ASN A 78 3.78 13.74 8.17
C ASN A 78 5.04 13.37 7.37
N GLY A 79 4.94 12.29 6.56
CA GLY A 79 6.00 11.68 5.78
C GLY A 79 6.52 10.34 6.32
N LEU A 80 6.03 9.85 7.48
CA LEU A 80 6.52 8.61 8.07
C LEU A 80 6.06 7.35 7.30
N ALA A 81 4.94 7.39 6.59
CA ALA A 81 4.54 6.30 5.71
C ALA A 81 5.58 6.04 4.61
N HIS A 82 6.04 7.10 3.94
CA HIS A 82 7.08 7.02 2.93
C HIS A 82 8.46 6.73 3.53
N PHE A 83 8.76 7.29 4.70
CA PHE A 83 9.99 6.99 5.42
C PHE A 83 10.07 5.49 5.77
N LEU A 84 8.96 4.90 6.20
CA LEU A 84 8.87 3.48 6.53
C LEU A 84 9.08 2.59 5.29
N GLU A 85 8.60 3.02 4.11
CA GLU A 85 8.88 2.36 2.83
C GLU A 85 10.39 2.24 2.60
N HIS A 86 11.16 3.32 2.78
CA HIS A 86 12.61 3.30 2.64
C HIS A 86 13.27 2.37 3.66
N MET A 87 12.80 2.39 4.91
CA MET A 87 13.33 1.54 5.98
C MET A 87 13.14 0.05 5.70
N ALA A 88 12.16 -0.35 4.89
CA ALA A 88 11.96 -1.74 4.48
C ALA A 88 13.15 -2.32 3.70
N PHE A 89 14.03 -1.47 3.16
CA PHE A 89 15.26 -1.85 2.46
C PHE A 89 16.53 -1.64 3.30
N ASN A 90 16.39 -1.16 4.55
CA ASN A 90 17.51 -0.82 5.45
C ASN A 90 17.66 -1.80 6.62
N GLY A 91 17.08 -3.00 6.50
CA GLY A 91 17.26 -4.08 7.47
C GLY A 91 15.96 -4.63 8.01
N THR A 92 15.86 -5.95 7.89
CA THR A 92 14.76 -6.74 8.41
C THR A 92 15.27 -7.86 9.28
N GLN A 93 14.38 -8.55 9.98
CA GLN A 93 14.74 -9.60 10.94
C GLN A 93 15.62 -10.69 10.34
N HIS A 94 15.31 -11.15 9.12
CA HIS A 94 16.06 -12.23 8.47
C HIS A 94 17.08 -11.70 7.44
N PHE A 95 16.97 -10.43 7.04
CA PHE A 95 17.86 -9.79 6.07
C PHE A 95 18.38 -8.45 6.65
N PRO A 96 19.36 -8.48 7.58
CA PRO A 96 19.89 -7.26 8.19
C PRO A 96 20.60 -6.36 7.17
N GLY A 97 20.56 -5.05 7.40
CA GLY A 97 21.15 -4.04 6.52
C GLY A 97 20.58 -4.11 5.11
N LYS A 98 21.43 -4.18 4.10
CA LYS A 98 21.02 -4.33 2.69
C LYS A 98 20.82 -5.79 2.26
N GLY A 99 20.53 -6.69 3.19
CA GLY A 99 20.47 -8.13 2.97
C GLY A 99 19.47 -8.55 1.89
N ILE A 100 18.28 -7.96 1.83
CA ILE A 100 17.29 -8.22 0.76
C ILE A 100 17.87 -7.88 -0.60
N ILE A 101 18.40 -6.67 -0.75
CA ILE A 101 18.96 -6.18 -2.01
C ILE A 101 20.10 -7.10 -2.46
N ASN A 102 21.08 -7.33 -1.58
CA ASN A 102 22.26 -8.13 -1.87
C ASN A 102 21.89 -9.57 -2.28
N TYR A 103 20.94 -10.19 -1.58
CA TYR A 103 20.51 -11.55 -1.89
C TYR A 103 19.87 -11.62 -3.28
N PHE A 104 18.88 -10.77 -3.55
CA PHE A 104 18.14 -10.82 -4.81
C PHE A 104 18.97 -10.34 -6.01
N GLU A 105 19.87 -9.36 -5.85
CA GLU A 105 20.81 -8.96 -6.89
C GLU A 105 21.79 -10.10 -7.25
N SER A 106 22.20 -10.91 -6.27
CA SER A 106 23.06 -12.06 -6.52
C SER A 106 22.43 -13.12 -7.45
N ILE A 107 21.13 -13.09 -7.60
CA ILE A 107 20.37 -13.99 -8.48
C ILE A 107 19.77 -13.29 -9.72
N GLY A 108 20.14 -12.02 -9.95
CA GLY A 108 19.75 -11.28 -11.14
C GLY A 108 18.43 -10.50 -11.01
N VAL A 109 17.90 -10.33 -9.80
CA VAL A 109 16.72 -9.50 -9.49
C VAL A 109 17.21 -8.14 -9.00
N ASN A 110 17.17 -7.11 -9.85
CA ASN A 110 17.86 -5.84 -9.62
C ASN A 110 17.02 -4.86 -8.80
N PHE A 111 17.68 -4.13 -7.87
CA PHE A 111 17.07 -3.05 -7.12
C PHE A 111 16.67 -1.87 -8.04
N GLY A 112 15.56 -1.23 -7.74
CA GLY A 112 14.97 -0.14 -8.53
C GLY A 112 14.16 -0.61 -9.74
N GLY A 113 14.53 -1.75 -10.36
CA GLY A 113 13.78 -2.37 -11.45
C GLY A 113 12.79 -3.42 -10.93
N ASN A 114 13.34 -4.49 -10.40
CA ASN A 114 12.59 -5.67 -9.96
C ASN A 114 12.24 -5.63 -8.47
N ILE A 115 13.16 -5.19 -7.62
CA ILE A 115 12.93 -4.94 -6.20
C ILE A 115 12.55 -3.48 -6.07
N ASN A 116 11.33 -3.18 -5.68
CA ASN A 116 10.87 -1.80 -5.58
C ASN A 116 9.68 -1.69 -4.62
N ALA A 117 9.32 -0.45 -4.29
CA ALA A 117 8.11 -0.14 -3.54
C ALA A 117 7.55 1.21 -3.98
N TYR A 118 6.37 1.52 -3.52
CA TYR A 118 5.83 2.87 -3.58
C TYR A 118 4.87 3.10 -2.41
N THR A 119 4.81 4.34 -1.97
CA THR A 119 3.82 4.84 -1.01
C THR A 119 2.89 5.83 -1.70
N SER A 120 1.60 5.70 -1.46
CA SER A 120 0.58 6.67 -1.85
C SER A 120 -0.10 7.30 -0.64
N ILE A 121 -1.22 7.98 -0.88
CA ILE A 121 -1.96 8.61 0.21
C ILE A 121 -2.66 7.57 1.10
N ASP A 122 -3.06 6.41 0.57
CA ASP A 122 -3.88 5.40 1.22
C ASP A 122 -3.30 3.98 1.15
N GLU A 123 -2.20 3.75 0.43
CA GLU A 123 -1.56 2.45 0.33
C GLU A 123 -0.04 2.53 0.25
N THR A 124 0.64 1.45 0.64
CA THR A 124 2.05 1.19 0.40
C THR A 124 2.20 -0.21 -0.17
N VAL A 125 2.93 -0.37 -1.27
CA VAL A 125 3.12 -1.66 -1.93
C VAL A 125 4.60 -1.93 -2.12
N TYR A 126 5.05 -3.09 -1.65
CA TYR A 126 6.39 -3.63 -1.89
C TYR A 126 6.30 -4.76 -2.90
N ARG A 127 7.30 -4.89 -3.75
CA ARG A 127 7.30 -5.90 -4.82
C ARG A 127 8.67 -6.51 -5.07
N LEU A 128 8.65 -7.80 -5.43
CA LEU A 128 9.72 -8.54 -6.07
C LEU A 128 9.18 -9.01 -7.42
N SER A 129 9.70 -8.48 -8.50
CA SER A 129 9.26 -8.78 -9.87
C SER A 129 10.26 -9.66 -10.59
N ASP A 130 9.79 -10.46 -11.54
CA ASP A 130 10.62 -11.31 -12.40
C ASP A 130 11.52 -12.27 -11.62
N VAL A 131 11.05 -12.79 -10.48
CA VAL A 131 11.80 -13.71 -9.62
C VAL A 131 11.94 -15.07 -10.30
N PRO A 132 13.18 -15.64 -10.45
CA PRO A 132 13.40 -16.90 -11.17
C PRO A 132 12.97 -18.13 -10.35
N THR A 133 11.84 -18.73 -10.67
CA THR A 133 11.22 -19.84 -9.91
C THR A 133 11.92 -21.20 -10.08
N TYR A 134 12.86 -21.32 -11.01
CA TYR A 134 13.63 -22.55 -11.25
C TYR A 134 14.73 -22.80 -10.20
N ARG A 135 15.00 -21.85 -9.32
CA ARG A 135 15.99 -22.01 -8.25
C ARG A 135 15.34 -22.59 -7.01
N GLU A 136 15.93 -23.63 -6.45
CA GLU A 136 15.49 -24.21 -5.19
C GLU A 136 15.53 -23.17 -4.05
N GLY A 137 14.49 -23.14 -3.20
CA GLY A 137 14.37 -22.24 -2.06
C GLY A 137 14.09 -20.77 -2.39
N ILE A 138 13.99 -20.39 -3.66
CA ILE A 138 13.78 -18.97 -4.03
C ILE A 138 12.37 -18.48 -3.65
N ILE A 139 11.37 -19.33 -3.80
CA ILE A 139 9.98 -19.00 -3.44
C ILE A 139 9.89 -18.78 -1.94
N ASP A 140 10.50 -19.65 -1.13
CA ASP A 140 10.55 -19.51 0.32
C ASP A 140 11.26 -18.23 0.74
N SER A 141 12.39 -17.91 0.08
CA SER A 141 13.11 -16.66 0.32
C SER A 141 12.28 -15.43 -0.03
N ALA A 142 11.54 -15.45 -1.15
CA ALA A 142 10.67 -14.36 -1.55
C ALA A 142 9.50 -14.19 -0.56
N LEU A 143 8.89 -15.29 -0.10
CA LEU A 143 7.85 -15.26 0.92
C LEU A 143 8.37 -14.79 2.28
N LEU A 144 9.61 -15.18 2.64
CA LEU A 144 10.26 -14.68 3.85
C LEU A 144 10.49 -13.16 3.79
N VAL A 145 10.83 -12.62 2.62
CA VAL A 145 10.89 -11.16 2.42
C VAL A 145 9.51 -10.52 2.57
N MET A 146 8.44 -11.13 2.00
CA MET A 146 7.08 -10.61 2.21
C MET A 146 6.71 -10.61 3.71
N HIS A 147 7.06 -11.67 4.44
CA HIS A 147 6.89 -11.73 5.88
C HIS A 147 7.64 -10.60 6.59
N ASP A 148 8.90 -10.40 6.27
CA ASP A 148 9.73 -9.38 6.90
C ASP A 148 9.23 -7.95 6.59
N TRP A 149 8.76 -7.70 5.38
CA TRP A 149 8.10 -6.43 5.03
C TRP A 149 6.76 -6.24 5.75
N SER A 150 6.10 -7.34 6.08
CA SER A 150 4.85 -7.33 6.84
C SER A 150 5.05 -6.92 8.31
N CYS A 151 6.01 -7.56 9.00
CA CYS A 151 6.13 -7.43 10.46
C CYS A 151 7.56 -7.53 11.01
N GLY A 152 8.59 -7.58 10.16
CA GLY A 152 9.98 -7.82 10.55
C GLY A 152 10.95 -6.66 10.36
N LEU A 153 10.49 -5.41 10.20
CA LEU A 153 11.38 -4.25 10.04
C LEU A 153 12.14 -3.95 11.34
N LEU A 154 13.45 -3.75 11.26
CA LEU A 154 14.29 -3.53 12.45
C LEU A 154 14.23 -2.08 12.96
N LEU A 155 14.05 -1.11 12.09
CA LEU A 155 13.96 0.32 12.41
C LEU A 155 15.09 0.79 13.36
N LEU A 156 16.34 0.44 13.00
CA LEU A 156 17.54 0.81 13.76
C LEU A 156 17.77 2.32 13.69
N GLU A 157 18.18 2.92 14.79
CA GLU A 157 18.33 4.37 14.93
C GLU A 157 19.38 4.93 13.97
N ASP A 158 20.52 4.26 13.83
CA ASP A 158 21.58 4.66 12.90
C ASP A 158 21.11 4.63 11.44
N GLU A 159 20.29 3.65 11.06
CA GLU A 159 19.71 3.55 9.72
C GLU A 159 18.63 4.62 9.50
N ILE A 160 17.81 4.92 10.51
CA ILE A 160 16.82 6.01 10.46
C ILE A 160 17.54 7.35 10.23
N ASP A 161 18.59 7.64 11.01
CA ASP A 161 19.33 8.89 10.88
C ASP A 161 20.04 9.03 9.54
N ALA A 162 20.58 7.94 9.00
CA ALA A 162 21.15 7.91 7.66
C ALA A 162 20.10 8.20 6.57
N GLU A 163 18.89 7.66 6.73
CA GLU A 163 17.83 7.78 5.73
C GLU A 163 17.18 9.18 5.70
N ARG A 164 17.22 9.95 6.81
CA ARG A 164 16.72 11.35 6.84
C ARG A 164 17.30 12.19 5.70
N GLY A 165 18.61 12.08 5.47
CA GLY A 165 19.30 12.80 4.40
C GLY A 165 18.84 12.39 3.01
N VAL A 166 18.59 11.11 2.79
CA VAL A 166 18.08 10.55 1.51
C VAL A 166 16.69 11.09 1.19
N ILE A 167 15.77 11.02 2.14
CA ILE A 167 14.39 11.54 1.99
C ILE A 167 14.42 13.06 1.74
N LEU A 168 15.25 13.82 2.42
CA LEU A 168 15.36 15.27 2.20
C LEU A 168 15.91 15.60 0.81
N GLU A 169 16.86 14.83 0.30
CA GLU A 169 17.37 15.01 -1.07
C GLU A 169 16.29 14.66 -2.11
N GLU A 170 15.53 13.61 -1.88
CA GLU A 170 14.38 13.28 -2.71
C GLU A 170 13.33 14.39 -2.67
N TRP A 171 12.99 14.92 -1.50
CA TRP A 171 12.09 16.06 -1.35
C TRP A 171 12.58 17.27 -2.16
N ARG A 172 13.88 17.56 -2.11
CA ARG A 172 14.50 18.66 -2.85
C ARG A 172 14.36 18.49 -4.35
N THR A 173 14.63 17.31 -4.87
CA THR A 173 14.59 17.00 -6.32
C THR A 173 13.16 16.95 -6.86
N ARG A 174 12.19 16.53 -6.05
CA ARG A 174 10.77 16.49 -6.42
C ARG A 174 10.04 17.83 -6.32
N ARG A 175 10.67 18.92 -5.93
CA ARG A 175 10.07 20.29 -5.83
C ARG A 175 9.83 20.94 -7.17
N THR A 176 9.02 20.34 -8.03
CA THR A 176 8.63 20.90 -9.32
C THR A 176 7.49 21.93 -9.19
N ALA A 177 7.33 22.78 -10.23
CA ALA A 177 6.19 23.71 -10.31
C ALA A 177 4.85 22.97 -10.28
N GLN A 178 4.76 21.84 -10.98
CA GLN A 178 3.57 21.00 -11.02
C GLN A 178 3.19 20.47 -9.62
N ARG A 179 4.17 20.02 -8.83
CA ARG A 179 3.91 19.53 -7.48
C ARG A 179 3.40 20.65 -6.55
N ARG A 180 3.97 21.86 -6.66
CA ARG A 180 3.48 23.02 -5.89
C ARG A 180 2.02 23.35 -6.26
N MET A 181 1.70 23.31 -7.54
CA MET A 181 0.34 23.54 -8.06
C MET A 181 -0.63 22.45 -7.53
N TRP A 182 -0.23 21.17 -7.58
CA TRP A 182 -1.06 20.07 -7.07
C TRP A 182 -1.36 20.20 -5.58
N ARG A 183 -0.39 20.58 -4.77
CA ARG A 183 -0.59 20.77 -3.32
C ARG A 183 -1.63 21.89 -3.06
N GLU A 184 -1.53 23.02 -3.76
CA GLU A 184 -2.50 24.11 -3.66
C GLU A 184 -3.89 23.68 -4.15
N LEU A 185 -3.95 22.88 -5.20
CA LEU A 185 -5.19 22.36 -5.77
C LEU A 185 -5.87 21.39 -4.81
N ASN A 186 -5.13 20.42 -4.24
CA ASN A 186 -5.65 19.44 -3.28
C ASN A 186 -6.24 20.13 -2.04
N ALA A 187 -5.58 21.16 -1.52
CA ALA A 187 -6.09 21.92 -0.38
C ALA A 187 -7.46 22.59 -0.69
N LYS A 188 -7.70 22.96 -1.93
CA LYS A 188 -8.96 23.56 -2.39
C LYS A 188 -10.02 22.53 -2.79
N MET A 189 -9.59 21.41 -3.36
CA MET A 189 -10.53 20.33 -3.78
C MET A 189 -11.06 19.53 -2.61
N TYR A 190 -10.25 19.34 -1.56
CA TYR A 190 -10.60 18.49 -0.42
C TYR A 190 -10.53 19.24 0.93
N PRO A 191 -11.18 20.42 1.07
CA PRO A 191 -11.04 21.24 2.27
C PRO A 191 -11.51 20.49 3.52
N GLY A 192 -10.74 20.59 4.59
CA GLY A 192 -11.05 19.97 5.88
C GLY A 192 -10.78 18.46 5.99
N THR A 193 -10.27 17.83 4.92
CA THR A 193 -9.92 16.40 4.91
C THR A 193 -8.42 16.18 5.13
N GLN A 194 -8.03 14.96 5.44
CA GLN A 194 -6.61 14.57 5.48
C GLN A 194 -5.94 14.64 4.10
N TYR A 195 -6.66 14.39 3.00
CA TYR A 195 -6.15 14.56 1.63
C TYR A 195 -5.63 15.97 1.36
N ALA A 196 -6.23 17.00 1.99
CA ALA A 196 -5.77 18.38 1.86
C ALA A 196 -4.49 18.67 2.66
N LYS A 197 -4.21 17.86 3.68
CA LYS A 197 -3.14 18.12 4.67
C LYS A 197 -1.89 17.28 4.44
N ARG A 198 -2.05 16.07 3.87
CA ARG A 198 -0.95 15.11 3.72
C ARG A 198 -0.25 15.25 2.38
N ASP A 199 1.08 15.22 2.42
CA ASP A 199 1.94 15.06 1.25
C ASP A 199 2.80 13.81 1.50
N VAL A 200 2.74 12.82 0.60
CA VAL A 200 3.44 11.55 0.75
C VAL A 200 4.93 11.70 1.05
N ILE A 201 5.59 12.69 0.42
CA ILE A 201 7.01 12.96 0.71
C ILE A 201 7.24 13.56 2.11
N GLY A 202 6.17 14.08 2.71
CA GLY A 202 6.17 14.60 4.06
C GLY A 202 6.61 16.06 4.23
N ASP A 203 6.61 16.47 5.50
CA ASP A 203 7.11 17.77 5.95
C ASP A 203 8.57 17.65 6.37
N THR A 204 9.43 18.54 5.87
CA THR A 204 10.87 18.51 6.14
C THR A 204 11.21 18.73 7.61
N ALA A 205 10.41 19.51 8.34
CA ALA A 205 10.64 19.72 9.77
C ALA A 205 10.32 18.45 10.55
N VAL A 206 9.28 17.71 10.14
CA VAL A 206 8.96 16.39 10.73
C VAL A 206 10.07 15.39 10.40
N ILE A 207 10.43 15.23 9.11
CA ILE A 207 11.46 14.28 8.66
C ILE A 207 12.79 14.48 9.39
N LEU A 208 13.19 15.72 9.64
CA LEU A 208 14.45 16.04 10.34
C LEU A 208 14.41 15.73 11.83
N ASN A 209 13.24 15.85 12.48
CA ASN A 209 13.18 15.93 13.93
C ASN A 209 12.23 14.92 14.60
N PHE A 210 11.58 14.01 13.83
CA PHE A 210 10.72 13.02 14.46
C PHE A 210 11.53 12.10 15.39
N GLU A 211 10.93 11.77 16.54
CA GLU A 211 11.50 10.81 17.48
C GLU A 211 11.39 9.39 16.91
N TYR A 212 12.42 8.56 17.07
CA TYR A 212 12.42 7.18 16.56
C TYR A 212 11.17 6.40 16.95
N GLN A 213 10.67 6.66 18.16
CA GLN A 213 9.45 6.03 18.65
C GLN A 213 8.21 6.37 17.81
N ALA A 214 8.13 7.58 17.26
CA ALA A 214 7.00 7.97 16.41
C ALA A 214 6.90 7.11 15.14
N LEU A 215 8.05 6.73 14.55
CA LEU A 215 8.09 5.81 13.41
C LEU A 215 7.71 4.37 13.82
N ARG A 216 8.23 3.92 14.97
CA ARG A 216 7.90 2.59 15.52
C ARG A 216 6.43 2.49 15.90
N ASP A 217 5.86 3.55 16.47
CA ASP A 217 4.43 3.61 16.83
C ASP A 217 3.55 3.57 15.58
N TYR A 218 3.92 4.30 14.52
CA TYR A 218 3.23 4.25 13.23
C TYR A 218 3.26 2.84 12.64
N TYR A 219 4.43 2.20 12.62
CA TYR A 219 4.60 0.83 12.16
C TYR A 219 3.74 -0.16 12.96
N THR A 220 3.87 -0.16 14.28
CA THR A 220 3.15 -1.08 15.16
C THR A 220 1.63 -0.90 15.07
N LYS A 221 1.18 0.35 14.89
CA LYS A 221 -0.25 0.67 14.82
C LYS A 221 -0.91 0.19 13.53
N TRP A 222 -0.21 0.30 12.40
CA TRP A 222 -0.82 0.17 11.10
C TRP A 222 -0.41 -1.08 10.30
N TYR A 223 0.80 -1.62 10.54
CA TYR A 223 1.29 -2.81 9.85
C TYR A 223 0.78 -4.10 10.51
N GLY A 224 -0.54 -4.23 10.58
CA GLY A 224 -1.21 -5.44 11.03
C GLY A 224 -1.63 -6.32 9.85
N PRO A 225 -1.70 -7.64 10.02
CA PRO A 225 -2.03 -8.57 8.94
C PRO A 225 -3.43 -8.36 8.35
N ASP A 226 -4.36 -7.78 9.12
CA ASP A 226 -5.71 -7.43 8.68
C ASP A 226 -5.77 -6.23 7.71
N ASN A 227 -4.70 -5.42 7.68
CA ASN A 227 -4.48 -4.33 6.73
C ASN A 227 -3.63 -4.73 5.52
N GLN A 228 -3.31 -6.01 5.35
CA GLN A 228 -2.32 -6.49 4.39
C GLN A 228 -2.90 -7.53 3.43
N ALA A 229 -2.37 -7.52 2.21
CA ALA A 229 -2.62 -8.58 1.24
C ALA A 229 -1.33 -9.01 0.54
N ILE A 230 -1.10 -10.31 0.44
CA ILE A 230 -0.04 -10.89 -0.38
C ILE A 230 -0.63 -11.29 -1.73
N ILE A 231 0.04 -10.90 -2.81
CA ILE A 231 -0.32 -11.24 -4.18
C ILE A 231 0.86 -11.98 -4.81
N VAL A 232 0.63 -13.19 -5.31
CA VAL A 232 1.63 -14.02 -5.98
C VAL A 232 1.09 -14.46 -7.33
N VAL A 233 1.80 -14.07 -8.40
CA VAL A 233 1.39 -14.39 -9.77
C VAL A 233 2.60 -14.86 -10.56
N GLY A 234 2.53 -16.05 -11.16
CA GLY A 234 3.62 -16.53 -11.98
C GLY A 234 3.62 -18.03 -12.22
N ASP A 235 4.72 -18.50 -12.80
CA ASP A 235 4.94 -19.92 -13.10
C ASP A 235 5.40 -20.65 -11.83
N ILE A 236 4.40 -20.93 -10.97
CA ILE A 236 4.55 -21.66 -9.71
C ILE A 236 3.53 -22.79 -9.66
N LEU A 237 3.95 -23.95 -9.17
CA LEU A 237 3.01 -25.05 -8.92
C LEU A 237 2.16 -24.72 -7.70
N LEU A 238 0.86 -24.62 -7.90
CA LEU A 238 -0.12 -24.30 -6.85
C LEU A 238 -0.09 -25.30 -5.67
N LEU A 239 0.32 -26.54 -5.94
CA LEU A 239 0.51 -27.60 -4.95
C LEU A 239 1.58 -27.25 -3.90
N TYR A 240 2.60 -26.49 -4.28
CA TYR A 240 3.69 -26.08 -3.38
C TYR A 240 3.18 -25.19 -2.24
N PHE A 241 2.22 -24.33 -2.52
CA PHE A 241 1.61 -23.47 -1.51
C PHE A 241 0.66 -24.21 -0.55
N LEU A 242 -0.01 -25.25 -1.04
CA LEU A 242 -0.97 -26.03 -0.22
C LEU A 242 -0.27 -27.01 0.73
N GLU A 243 0.92 -27.50 0.37
CA GLU A 243 1.71 -28.40 1.24
C GLU A 243 2.45 -27.66 2.36
N LEU A 244 2.78 -26.38 2.15
CA LEU A 244 3.55 -25.58 3.13
C LEU A 244 2.68 -24.73 4.06
N TYR A 245 1.46 -24.38 3.66
CA TYR A 245 0.64 -23.38 4.37
C TYR A 245 -0.85 -23.76 4.46
N GLY A 246 -1.25 -25.01 4.06
CA GLY A 246 -2.62 -25.53 4.09
C GLY A 246 -3.06 -26.13 5.43
#